data_9f314b1e14f26c579cff62c90123fbe6
#
_entry.id   9f314b1e14f26c579cff62c90123fbe6
#
_cell.length_a   1.000
_cell.length_b   1.000
_cell.length_c   1.000
_cell.angle_alpha   90.00
_cell.angle_beta   90.00
_cell.angle_gamma   90.00
#
_symmetry.space_group_name_H-M   'P 1'
#
loop_
_entity.id
_entity.type
_entity.pdbx_description
1 polymer ?
#
loop_
_entity_poly.entity_id
_entity_poly.type
_entity_poly.pdbx_seq_one_letter_code
_entity_poly.pdbx_strand_id
1 'polypeptide(L)'
;MHVDMSRPYCLELRRHLVEAARTLGLPATEGIYVCAEGPHLESPAQIKMMSQFGDVVGMTGYPEVVLAREAELCYASLCIITNPACGISGIKSVNASEIPDQMQKCREDVKEIIYRATQKFTANRSCNCPKSLSEAAL
;
A
#
# COMPACT_ATOMS: atom_id res chain seq x y z
N MET A 1 20.18 -14.19 0.23
CA MET A 1 19.84 -13.40 -0.97
C MET A 1 19.45 -12.00 -0.53
N HIS A 2 19.98 -10.95 -1.18
CA HIS A 2 19.70 -9.56 -0.83
C HIS A 2 18.98 -8.89 -2.00
N VAL A 3 17.64 -8.98 -1.99
CA VAL A 3 16.83 -8.35 -3.04
C VAL A 3 16.81 -6.83 -2.88
N ASP A 4 16.94 -6.11 -3.99
CA ASP A 4 16.85 -4.64 -3.99
C ASP A 4 15.43 -4.17 -3.63
N MET A 5 15.34 -3.30 -2.62
CA MET A 5 14.10 -2.70 -2.11
C MET A 5 14.02 -1.20 -2.38
N SER A 6 14.84 -0.63 -3.26
CA SER A 6 14.76 0.79 -3.63
C SER A 6 13.45 1.14 -4.35
N ARG A 7 12.81 0.16 -4.98
CA ARG A 7 11.49 0.26 -5.61
C ARG A 7 10.64 -0.95 -5.26
N PRO A 8 10.11 -1.03 -4.03
CA PRO A 8 9.42 -2.23 -3.54
C PRO A 8 8.12 -2.54 -4.30
N TYR A 9 7.38 -1.51 -4.71
CA TYR A 9 6.10 -1.65 -5.39
C TYR A 9 6.21 -1.45 -6.90
N CYS A 10 5.48 -2.28 -7.68
CA CYS A 10 5.46 -2.22 -9.12
C CYS A 10 4.83 -0.92 -9.63
N LEU A 11 5.60 -0.12 -10.37
CA LEU A 11 5.15 1.16 -10.93
C LEU A 11 4.00 0.99 -11.93
N GLU A 12 4.03 -0.07 -12.73
CA GLU A 12 3.00 -0.35 -13.74
C GLU A 12 1.67 -0.69 -13.07
N LEU A 13 1.69 -1.61 -12.09
CA LEU A 13 0.49 -2.00 -11.36
C LEU A 13 -0.10 -0.83 -10.54
N ARG A 14 0.75 -0.03 -9.89
CA ARG A 14 0.30 1.20 -9.20
C ARG A 14 -0.41 2.15 -10.14
N ARG A 15 0.17 2.41 -11.32
CA ARG A 15 -0.45 3.27 -12.33
C ARG A 15 -1.82 2.77 -12.75
N HIS A 16 -1.99 1.46 -12.96
CA HIS A 16 -3.28 0.87 -13.32
C HIS A 16 -4.32 1.05 -12.19
N LEU A 17 -3.92 0.90 -10.92
CA LEU A 17 -4.81 1.14 -9.78
C LEU A 17 -5.27 2.60 -9.70
N VAL A 18 -4.34 3.55 -9.81
CA VAL A 18 -4.66 4.99 -9.78
C VAL A 18 -5.57 5.38 -10.96
N GLU A 19 -5.28 4.88 -12.16
CA GLU A 19 -6.09 5.15 -13.33
C GLU A 19 -7.50 4.55 -13.22
N ALA A 20 -7.61 3.32 -12.69
CA ALA A 20 -8.90 2.69 -12.42
C ALA A 20 -9.75 3.53 -11.44
N ALA A 21 -9.17 3.98 -10.33
CA ALA A 21 -9.85 4.85 -9.38
C ALA A 21 -10.30 6.18 -10.02
N ARG A 22 -9.45 6.82 -10.81
CA ARG A 22 -9.79 8.06 -11.52
C ARG A 22 -10.95 7.88 -12.50
N THR A 23 -10.98 6.77 -13.24
CA THR A 23 -12.10 6.51 -14.16
C THR A 23 -13.44 6.24 -13.47
N LEU A 24 -13.39 5.87 -12.19
CA LEU A 24 -14.56 5.73 -11.33
C LEU A 24 -14.95 7.03 -10.61
N GLY A 25 -14.18 8.11 -10.80
CA GLY A 25 -14.40 9.36 -10.07
C GLY A 25 -14.05 9.28 -8.58
N LEU A 26 -13.29 8.26 -8.16
CA LEU A 26 -12.91 8.04 -6.77
C LEU A 26 -11.62 8.80 -6.45
N PRO A 27 -11.51 9.40 -5.26
CA PRO A 27 -10.28 10.03 -4.81
C PRO A 27 -9.19 8.98 -4.59
N ALA A 28 -8.09 9.09 -5.31
CA ALA A 28 -6.93 8.23 -5.15
C ALA A 28 -5.65 9.02 -5.36
N THR A 29 -4.69 8.78 -4.51
CA THR A 29 -3.35 9.37 -4.58
C THR A 29 -2.30 8.30 -4.31
N GLU A 30 -1.07 8.57 -4.70
CA GLU A 30 0.07 7.75 -4.32
C GLU A 30 0.72 8.35 -3.07
N GLY A 31 1.29 7.48 -2.24
CA GLY A 31 1.97 7.87 -1.02
C GLY A 31 2.97 6.83 -0.56
N ILE A 32 3.70 7.18 0.47
CA ILE A 32 4.68 6.31 1.12
C ILE A 32 3.99 5.56 2.27
N TYR A 33 4.04 4.24 2.21
CA TYR A 33 3.52 3.35 3.23
C TYR A 33 4.61 3.01 4.25
N VAL A 34 4.37 3.34 5.50
CA VAL A 34 5.20 2.89 6.63
C VAL A 34 4.57 1.63 7.20
N CYS A 35 5.31 0.53 7.19
CA CYS A 35 4.86 -0.72 7.80
C CYS A 35 5.29 -0.78 9.26
N ALA A 36 4.32 -0.81 10.16
CA ALA A 36 4.53 -1.05 11.59
C ALA A 36 4.33 -2.55 11.88
N GLU A 37 4.97 -3.03 12.94
CA GLU A 37 4.92 -4.46 13.29
C GLU A 37 3.55 -4.86 13.88
N GLY A 38 2.89 -3.95 14.61
CA GLY A 38 1.65 -4.27 15.32
C GLY A 38 1.91 -5.16 16.55
N PRO A 39 0.88 -5.81 17.15
CA PRO A 39 -0.55 -5.70 16.84
C PRO A 39 -1.25 -4.47 17.44
N HIS A 40 -0.53 -3.63 18.21
CA HIS A 40 -1.09 -2.43 18.84
C HIS A 40 -1.15 -1.26 17.85
N LEU A 41 -2.10 -0.35 18.05
CA LEU A 41 -2.10 0.94 17.38
C LEU A 41 -0.98 1.82 17.94
N GLU A 42 -0.39 2.61 17.06
CA GLU A 42 0.78 3.43 17.38
C GLU A 42 0.46 4.55 18.38
N SER A 43 1.39 4.85 19.25
CA SER A 43 1.33 6.01 20.13
C SER A 43 1.54 7.33 19.35
N PRO A 44 1.12 8.50 19.89
CA PRO A 44 1.36 9.79 19.24
C PRO A 44 2.84 10.05 18.95
N ALA A 45 3.75 9.56 19.79
CA ALA A 45 5.19 9.71 19.58
C ALA A 45 5.69 8.86 18.41
N GLN A 46 5.21 7.62 18.27
CA GLN A 46 5.51 6.77 17.13
C GLN A 46 4.97 7.37 15.83
N ILE A 47 3.72 7.87 15.82
CA ILE A 47 3.13 8.53 14.66
C ILE A 47 3.93 9.78 14.27
N LYS A 48 4.33 10.61 15.24
CA LYS A 48 5.18 11.77 14.97
C LYS A 48 6.52 11.38 14.33
N MET A 49 7.12 10.29 14.76
CA MET A 49 8.34 9.76 14.14
C MET A 49 8.07 9.25 12.71
N MET A 50 7.06 8.40 12.53
CA MET A 50 6.75 7.78 11.25
C MET A 50 6.29 8.79 10.19
N SER A 51 5.59 9.85 10.58
CA SER A 51 5.13 10.91 9.67
C SER A 51 6.26 11.73 9.02
N GLN A 52 7.49 11.58 9.50
CA GLN A 52 8.67 12.15 8.83
C GLN A 52 9.10 11.33 7.61
N PHE A 53 8.65 10.07 7.49
CA PHE A 53 9.10 9.12 6.49
C PHE A 53 7.98 8.64 5.56
N GLY A 54 6.70 8.83 5.94
CA GLY A 54 5.59 8.35 5.14
C GLY A 54 4.27 9.05 5.38
N ASP A 55 3.32 8.72 4.52
CA ASP A 55 2.00 9.35 4.44
C ASP A 55 0.92 8.49 5.11
N VAL A 56 1.10 7.17 5.10
CA VAL A 56 0.17 6.20 5.69
C VAL A 56 0.93 5.15 6.50
N VAL A 57 0.29 4.65 7.56
CA VAL A 57 0.80 3.56 8.38
C VAL A 57 -0.13 2.36 8.33
N GLY A 58 0.42 1.17 8.33
CA GLY A 58 -0.31 -0.09 8.41
C GLY A 58 0.62 -1.23 8.81
N MET A 59 0.08 -2.44 8.95
CA MET A 59 0.77 -3.57 9.59
C MET A 59 0.95 -4.78 8.67
N THR A 60 0.61 -4.69 7.38
CA THR A 60 0.48 -5.86 6.50
C THR A 60 1.43 -5.87 5.31
N GLY A 61 2.06 -4.75 4.96
CA GLY A 61 2.90 -4.64 3.76
C GLY A 61 4.21 -5.44 3.85
N TYR A 62 4.73 -5.65 5.05
CA TYR A 62 5.89 -6.49 5.32
C TYR A 62 5.44 -7.75 6.09
N PRO A 63 5.93 -8.97 5.77
CA PRO A 63 6.98 -9.28 4.78
C PRO A 63 6.51 -9.49 3.33
N GLU A 64 5.20 -9.32 3.02
CA GLU A 64 4.63 -9.65 1.70
C GLU A 64 5.39 -9.00 0.54
N VAL A 65 5.73 -7.72 0.66
CA VAL A 65 6.44 -6.98 -0.39
C VAL A 65 7.82 -7.55 -0.68
N VAL A 66 8.53 -8.02 0.35
CA VAL A 66 9.85 -8.65 0.21
C VAL A 66 9.71 -9.98 -0.50
N LEU A 67 8.78 -10.83 -0.06
CA LEU A 67 8.50 -12.14 -0.66
C LEU A 67 8.05 -12.01 -2.12
N ALA A 68 7.23 -11.00 -2.43
CA ALA A 68 6.83 -10.72 -3.81
C ALA A 68 8.02 -10.32 -4.68
N ARG A 69 8.97 -9.52 -4.15
CA ARG A 69 10.21 -9.17 -4.85
C ARG A 69 11.12 -10.38 -5.07
N GLU A 70 11.26 -11.23 -4.06
CA GLU A 70 12.02 -12.50 -4.16
C GLU A 70 11.38 -13.48 -5.14
N ALA A 71 10.06 -13.47 -5.28
CA ALA A 71 9.32 -14.28 -6.25
C ALA A 71 9.21 -13.63 -7.64
N GLU A 72 9.88 -12.50 -7.89
CA GLU A 72 9.82 -11.74 -9.16
C GLU A 72 8.39 -11.35 -9.60
N LEU A 73 7.51 -11.16 -8.60
CA LEU A 73 6.11 -10.79 -8.81
C LEU A 73 5.93 -9.26 -8.86
N CYS A 74 4.95 -8.81 -9.63
CA CYS A 74 4.43 -7.46 -9.53
C CYS A 74 3.56 -7.36 -8.29
N TYR A 75 3.94 -6.50 -7.35
CA TYR A 75 3.20 -6.25 -6.12
C TYR A 75 2.90 -4.76 -5.97
N ALA A 76 1.69 -4.43 -5.58
CA ALA A 76 1.27 -3.07 -5.24
C ALA A 76 0.27 -3.12 -4.08
N SER A 77 0.26 -2.11 -3.25
CA SER A 77 -0.68 -1.99 -2.13
C SER A 77 -1.75 -0.95 -2.46
N LEU A 78 -3.01 -1.30 -2.25
CA LEU A 78 -4.16 -0.40 -2.30
C LEU A 78 -4.66 -0.21 -0.86
N CYS A 79 -4.42 0.97 -0.29
CA CYS A 79 -4.76 1.28 1.08
C CYS A 79 -6.11 2.01 1.16
N ILE A 80 -7.00 1.54 2.02
CA ILE A 80 -8.21 2.27 2.42
C ILE A 80 -7.85 3.13 3.63
N ILE A 81 -7.98 4.44 3.49
CA ILE A 81 -7.78 5.37 4.61
C ILE A 81 -9.02 5.34 5.48
N THR A 82 -8.92 4.76 6.66
CA THR A 82 -10.04 4.58 7.58
C THR A 82 -10.21 5.75 8.54
N ASN A 83 -9.11 6.32 8.98
CA ASN A 83 -9.07 7.39 9.99
C ASN A 83 -7.70 8.09 9.99
N PRO A 84 -7.60 9.31 10.47
CA PRO A 84 -6.32 9.92 10.81
C PRO A 84 -5.66 9.17 11.97
N ALA A 85 -4.33 9.07 11.94
CA ALA A 85 -3.56 8.45 13.02
C ALA A 85 -3.61 9.30 14.30
N CYS A 86 -3.40 8.68 15.47
CA CYS A 86 -3.45 9.39 16.74
C CYS A 86 -2.36 10.48 16.83
N GLY A 87 -2.70 11.62 17.44
CA GLY A 87 -1.80 12.78 17.53
C GLY A 87 -1.71 13.64 16.27
N ILE A 88 -2.37 13.26 15.18
CA ILE A 88 -2.51 14.07 13.96
C ILE A 88 -3.82 14.87 14.05
N SER A 89 -3.78 16.14 13.62
CA SER A 89 -4.97 17.01 13.52
C SER A 89 -5.80 17.12 14.81
N GLY A 90 -5.16 17.06 15.98
CA GLY A 90 -5.85 17.19 17.28
C GLY A 90 -6.58 15.92 17.74
N ILE A 91 -6.51 14.82 17.00
CA ILE A 91 -7.11 13.54 17.39
C ILE A 91 -6.35 12.96 18.57
N LYS A 92 -7.05 12.80 19.70
CA LYS A 92 -6.47 12.28 20.94
C LYS A 92 -6.50 10.75 21.03
N SER A 93 -7.47 10.11 20.40
CA SER A 93 -7.62 8.65 20.39
C SER A 93 -8.22 8.17 19.07
N VAL A 94 -7.85 6.98 18.65
CA VAL A 94 -8.42 6.28 17.49
C VAL A 94 -9.44 5.28 18.01
N ASN A 95 -10.66 5.33 17.48
CA ASN A 95 -11.69 4.36 17.80
C ASN A 95 -11.65 3.21 16.77
N ALA A 96 -11.09 2.08 17.16
CA ALA A 96 -10.97 0.91 16.28
C ALA A 96 -12.32 0.34 15.81
N SER A 97 -13.42 0.64 16.53
CA SER A 97 -14.76 0.18 16.13
C SER A 97 -15.30 0.86 14.86
N GLU A 98 -14.75 2.01 14.47
CA GLU A 98 -15.17 2.74 13.26
C GLU A 98 -14.51 2.19 11.98
N ILE A 99 -13.42 1.42 12.12
CA ILE A 99 -12.67 0.86 10.99
C ILE A 99 -13.53 -0.09 10.13
N PRO A 100 -14.28 -1.06 10.70
CA PRO A 100 -15.12 -1.96 9.92
C PRO A 100 -16.19 -1.22 9.10
N ASP A 101 -16.79 -0.18 9.64
CA ASP A 101 -17.82 0.60 8.94
C ASP A 101 -17.23 1.32 7.73
N GLN A 102 -16.05 1.92 7.86
CA GLN A 102 -15.37 2.57 6.75
C GLN A 102 -14.93 1.56 5.69
N MET A 103 -14.41 0.41 6.10
CA MET A 103 -14.07 -0.68 5.19
C MET A 103 -15.28 -1.17 4.40
N GLN A 104 -16.43 -1.32 5.05
CA GLN A 104 -17.66 -1.75 4.39
C GLN A 104 -18.16 -0.74 3.35
N LYS A 105 -18.05 0.57 3.63
CA LYS A 105 -18.42 1.63 2.68
C LYS A 105 -17.57 1.59 1.39
N CYS A 106 -16.28 1.31 1.52
CA CYS A 106 -15.35 1.29 0.38
C CYS A 106 -15.27 -0.06 -0.35
N ARG A 107 -15.96 -1.08 0.14
CA ARG A 107 -15.79 -2.47 -0.32
C ARG A 107 -16.02 -2.65 -1.82
N GLU A 108 -17.12 -2.12 -2.33
CA GLU A 108 -17.46 -2.30 -3.76
C GLU A 108 -16.57 -1.45 -4.66
N ASP A 109 -16.21 -0.25 -4.22
CA ASP A 109 -15.25 0.62 -4.93
C ASP A 109 -13.89 -0.05 -5.07
N VAL A 110 -13.38 -0.63 -3.98
CA VAL A 110 -12.10 -1.36 -3.99
C VAL A 110 -12.13 -2.56 -4.94
N LYS A 111 -13.20 -3.35 -4.93
CA LYS A 111 -13.37 -4.47 -5.87
C LYS A 111 -13.34 -4.00 -7.32
N GLU A 112 -14.06 -2.93 -7.62
CA GLU A 112 -14.14 -2.39 -8.98
C GLU A 112 -12.79 -1.80 -9.43
N ILE A 113 -12.06 -1.12 -8.55
CA ILE A 113 -10.70 -0.65 -8.82
C ILE A 113 -9.79 -1.82 -9.16
N ILE A 114 -9.78 -2.88 -8.34
CA ILE A 114 -8.94 -4.05 -8.56
C ILE A 114 -9.33 -4.73 -9.88
N TYR A 115 -10.62 -4.93 -10.12
CA TYR A 115 -11.11 -5.55 -11.35
C TYR A 115 -10.63 -4.79 -12.59
N ARG A 116 -10.83 -3.47 -12.65
CA ARG A 116 -10.39 -2.65 -13.79
C ARG A 116 -8.87 -2.62 -13.96
N ALA A 117 -8.14 -2.55 -12.87
CA ALA A 117 -6.68 -2.57 -12.92
C ALA A 117 -6.15 -3.89 -13.47
N THR A 118 -6.74 -5.02 -13.07
CA THR A 118 -6.34 -6.35 -13.55
C THR A 118 -6.65 -6.58 -15.02
N GLN A 119 -7.72 -5.98 -15.55
CA GLN A 119 -8.05 -6.05 -16.99
C GLN A 119 -6.98 -5.40 -17.89
N LYS A 120 -6.24 -4.43 -17.36
CA LYS A 120 -5.14 -3.75 -18.08
C LYS A 120 -3.81 -4.47 -17.96
N PHE A 121 -3.70 -5.43 -17.07
CA PHE A 121 -2.46 -6.13 -16.79
C PHE A 121 -2.25 -7.26 -17.80
N THR A 122 -1.22 -7.13 -18.63
CA THR A 122 -0.91 -8.10 -19.70
C THR A 122 0.31 -8.95 -19.33
N ALA A 123 0.51 -10.07 -20.03
CA ALA A 123 1.71 -10.90 -19.88
C ALA A 123 3.00 -10.16 -20.30
N ASN A 124 2.88 -9.20 -21.24
CA ASN A 124 4.01 -8.34 -21.65
C ASN A 124 4.15 -7.16 -20.68
N ARG A 125 4.83 -7.41 -19.56
CA ARG A 125 5.10 -6.41 -18.53
C ARG A 125 6.25 -5.49 -18.95
N SER A 126 6.07 -4.18 -18.79
CA SER A 126 7.11 -3.17 -19.05
C SER A 126 7.97 -2.86 -17.79
N CYS A 127 7.59 -3.40 -16.64
CA CYS A 127 8.29 -3.20 -15.37
C CYS A 127 9.50 -4.15 -15.21
N ASN A 128 10.39 -3.82 -14.26
CA ASN A 128 11.56 -4.64 -13.92
C ASN A 128 11.30 -5.74 -12.88
N CYS A 129 10.04 -5.93 -12.43
CA CYS A 129 9.74 -6.92 -11.41
C CYS A 129 10.22 -8.35 -11.77
N PRO A 130 10.08 -8.84 -13.03
CA PRO A 130 10.58 -10.15 -13.42
C PRO A 130 12.10 -10.31 -13.41
N LYS A 131 12.84 -9.27 -13.07
CA LYS A 131 14.30 -9.24 -13.02
C LYS A 131 14.82 -8.77 -11.66
N SER A 132 13.98 -8.81 -10.63
CA SER A 132 14.34 -8.31 -9.29
C SER A 132 15.50 -9.09 -8.65
N LEU A 133 15.75 -10.31 -9.09
CA LEU A 133 16.87 -11.14 -8.62
C LEU A 133 18.13 -11.03 -9.46
N SER A 134 18.10 -10.36 -10.60
CA SER A 134 19.24 -10.30 -11.52
C SER A 134 20.50 -9.65 -10.90
N GLU A 135 20.31 -8.81 -9.90
CA GLU A 135 21.38 -8.13 -9.15
C GLU A 135 21.37 -8.51 -7.65
N ALA A 136 20.61 -9.52 -7.26
CA ALA A 136 20.56 -10.01 -5.89
C ALA A 136 21.80 -10.85 -5.59
N ALA A 137 22.84 -10.20 -5.08
CA ALA A 137 24.06 -10.87 -4.64
C ALA A 137 23.81 -11.80 -3.45
N LEU A 138 24.54 -12.91 -3.39
CA LEU A 138 24.66 -13.79 -2.23
C LEU A 138 25.75 -13.28 -1.29
#